data_40ef4980ae368712598f423e38d33a22
#
_entry.id   40ef4980ae368712598f423e38d33a22
#
_cell.length_a   1.000
_cell.length_b   1.000
_cell.length_c   1.000
_cell.angle_alpha   90.00
_cell.angle_beta   90.00
_cell.angle_gamma   90.00
#
_symmetry.space_group_name_H-M   'P 1'
#
loop_
_entity.id
_entity.type
_entity.pdbx_description
1 polymer ?
#
loop_
_entity_poly.entity_id
_entity_poly.type
_entity_poly.pdbx_seq_one_letter_code
_entity_poly.pdbx_strand_id
1 'polypeptide(L)'
;MSGISYNTLVTQIRNYTEVDANVFTTDTLESFILNAQQRIMMDLPMDSDRFVEQGTMATDVNNIRVPGGTLFVRGVEVFNATNSTEKGTWLERRDQTFLSEYVGRLTGPEGSTTSGADVTGKPKYYSMFGGATGLSDTTSGSIYLAPTPDANYIFRIYYNKMPATLESGNQTNYISLYFPQGLLYACLVEAYGFL
;
A
#
# COMPACT_ATOMS: atom_id res chain seq x y z
N MET A 1 15.42 7.11 -23.17
CA MET A 1 15.86 8.04 -22.10
C MET A 1 16.72 7.26 -21.14
N SER A 2 17.88 7.78 -20.75
CA SER A 2 18.73 7.15 -19.75
C SER A 2 18.15 7.49 -18.38
N GLY A 3 17.80 6.49 -17.56
CA GLY A 3 17.42 6.68 -16.16
C GLY A 3 18.58 7.21 -15.33
N ILE A 4 18.30 7.57 -14.09
CA ILE A 4 19.32 8.01 -13.12
C ILE A 4 19.49 6.93 -12.04
N SER A 5 20.77 6.64 -11.68
CA SER A 5 21.05 5.77 -10.53
C SER A 5 21.11 6.57 -9.24
N TYR A 6 20.99 5.89 -8.09
CA TYR A 6 21.15 6.49 -6.77
C TYR A 6 22.46 7.29 -6.65
N ASN A 7 23.60 6.69 -7.02
CA ASN A 7 24.90 7.35 -6.94
C ASN A 7 24.98 8.61 -7.82
N THR A 8 24.39 8.54 -9.02
CA THR A 8 24.35 9.70 -9.93
C THR A 8 23.43 10.79 -9.37
N LEU A 9 22.28 10.41 -8.81
CA LEU A 9 21.33 11.35 -8.19
C LEU A 9 21.97 12.09 -7.00
N VAL A 10 22.63 11.36 -6.10
CA VAL A 10 23.37 11.92 -4.96
C VAL A 10 24.43 12.92 -5.41
N THR A 11 25.20 12.56 -6.43
CA THR A 11 26.22 13.46 -7.00
C THR A 11 25.59 14.71 -7.59
N GLN A 12 24.49 14.58 -8.33
CA GLN A 12 23.79 15.72 -8.91
C GLN A 12 23.20 16.64 -7.83
N ILE A 13 22.56 16.09 -6.79
CA ILE A 13 22.03 16.91 -5.69
C ILE A 13 23.14 17.77 -5.06
N ARG A 14 24.29 17.17 -4.73
CA ARG A 14 25.43 17.91 -4.18
C ARG A 14 25.97 18.98 -5.14
N ASN A 15 26.08 18.65 -6.41
CA ASN A 15 26.56 19.61 -7.42
C ASN A 15 25.63 20.80 -7.60
N TYR A 16 24.28 20.57 -7.60
CA TYR A 16 23.31 21.66 -7.74
C TYR A 16 23.21 22.54 -6.50
N THR A 17 23.43 21.98 -5.32
CA THR A 17 23.37 22.74 -4.06
C THR A 17 24.72 23.32 -3.64
N GLU A 18 25.82 22.92 -4.31
CA GLU A 18 27.20 23.26 -3.95
C GLU A 18 27.58 22.87 -2.51
N VAL A 19 26.97 21.79 -2.00
CA VAL A 19 27.14 21.32 -0.61
C VAL A 19 27.95 20.03 -0.58
N ASP A 20 28.91 19.95 0.33
CA ASP A 20 29.78 18.81 0.47
C ASP A 20 29.16 17.66 1.29
N ALA A 21 29.90 16.55 1.40
CA ALA A 21 29.44 15.35 2.07
C ALA A 21 29.36 15.49 3.61
N ASN A 22 29.97 16.53 4.19
CA ASN A 22 29.93 16.73 5.65
C ASN A 22 28.59 17.33 6.09
N VAL A 23 27.97 18.13 5.22
CA VAL A 23 26.64 18.73 5.47
C VAL A 23 25.55 17.77 4.98
N PHE A 24 25.65 17.33 3.72
CA PHE A 24 24.75 16.35 3.14
C PHE A 24 25.31 14.94 3.31
N THR A 25 25.11 14.39 4.52
CA THR A 25 25.46 13.00 4.81
C THR A 25 24.62 12.03 3.97
N THR A 26 25.02 10.78 3.93
CA THR A 26 24.27 9.72 3.22
C THR A 26 22.85 9.62 3.75
N ASP A 27 22.68 9.61 5.08
CA ASP A 27 21.35 9.49 5.73
C ASP A 27 20.45 10.68 5.42
N THR A 28 21.03 11.90 5.35
CA THR A 28 20.30 13.12 4.99
C THR A 28 19.80 13.04 3.54
N LEU A 29 20.66 12.60 2.62
CA LEU A 29 20.30 12.45 1.22
C LEU A 29 19.26 11.34 0.99
N GLU A 30 19.37 10.23 1.70
CA GLU A 30 18.39 9.16 1.65
C GLU A 30 17.03 9.65 2.16
N SER A 31 16.99 10.50 3.20
CA SER A 31 15.76 11.13 3.68
C SER A 31 15.14 12.07 2.63
N PHE A 32 15.95 12.88 1.93
CA PHE A 32 15.44 13.74 0.84
C PHE A 32 14.87 12.91 -0.31
N ILE A 33 15.56 11.83 -0.70
CA ILE A 33 15.11 10.93 -1.75
C ILE A 33 13.81 10.25 -1.36
N LEU A 34 13.71 9.74 -0.12
CA LEU A 34 12.50 9.12 0.39
C LEU A 34 11.31 10.08 0.37
N ASN A 35 11.47 11.28 0.92
CA ASN A 35 10.43 12.31 0.96
C ASN A 35 9.99 12.72 -0.46
N ALA A 36 10.95 12.93 -1.36
CA ALA A 36 10.68 13.26 -2.75
C ALA A 36 9.88 12.15 -3.46
N GLN A 37 10.27 10.89 -3.28
CA GLN A 37 9.55 9.74 -3.84
C GLN A 37 8.13 9.62 -3.28
N GLN A 38 7.96 9.77 -1.96
CA GLN A 38 6.63 9.71 -1.33
C GLN A 38 5.72 10.81 -1.88
N ARG A 39 6.23 12.04 -1.99
CA ARG A 39 5.45 13.17 -2.55
C ARG A 39 5.03 12.90 -3.99
N ILE A 40 5.96 12.47 -4.85
CA ILE A 40 5.65 12.13 -6.25
C ILE A 40 4.56 11.05 -6.32
N MET A 41 4.65 10.00 -5.50
CA MET A 41 3.70 8.89 -5.53
C MET A 41 2.33 9.25 -4.96
N MET A 42 2.25 10.17 -4.00
CA MET A 42 0.98 10.64 -3.47
C MET A 42 0.27 11.57 -4.43
N ASP A 43 1.02 12.44 -5.12
CA ASP A 43 0.47 13.43 -6.04
C ASP A 43 0.17 12.84 -7.44
N LEU A 44 0.98 11.86 -7.88
CA LEU A 44 0.90 11.25 -9.20
C LEU A 44 0.72 9.73 -9.09
N PRO A 45 -0.51 9.22 -8.83
CA PRO A 45 -0.77 7.79 -8.78
C PRO A 45 -0.60 7.18 -10.18
N MET A 46 0.54 6.51 -10.41
CA MET A 46 0.90 5.92 -11.71
C MET A 46 0.30 4.52 -11.86
N ASP A 47 -0.08 4.16 -13.09
CA ASP A 47 -0.63 2.84 -13.40
C ASP A 47 0.41 1.71 -13.26
N SER A 48 1.69 2.03 -13.42
CA SER A 48 2.82 1.11 -13.22
C SER A 48 2.95 0.57 -11.80
N ASP A 49 2.38 1.27 -10.82
CA ASP A 49 2.45 0.90 -9.41
C ASP A 49 1.20 0.15 -8.95
N ARG A 50 0.38 -0.29 -9.90
CA ARG A 50 -0.76 -1.16 -9.64
C ARG A 50 -0.32 -2.60 -9.50
N PHE A 51 -0.64 -3.18 -8.37
CA PHE A 51 -0.37 -4.57 -8.03
C PHE A 51 -1.66 -5.30 -7.70
N VAL A 52 -1.59 -6.61 -7.85
CA VAL A 52 -2.67 -7.52 -7.48
C VAL A 52 -2.10 -8.56 -6.56
N GLU A 53 -2.69 -8.71 -5.40
CA GLU A 53 -2.38 -9.81 -4.48
C GLU A 53 -3.59 -10.70 -4.31
N GLN A 54 -3.37 -12.01 -4.36
CA GLN A 54 -4.39 -13.02 -4.18
C GLN A 54 -4.16 -13.76 -2.87
N GLY A 55 -5.23 -13.96 -2.13
CA GLY A 55 -5.22 -14.73 -0.90
C GLY A 55 -6.50 -15.54 -0.73
N THR A 56 -6.60 -16.24 0.40
CA THR A 56 -7.79 -16.99 0.78
C THR A 56 -8.31 -16.44 2.11
N MET A 57 -9.59 -16.11 2.17
CA MET A 57 -10.28 -15.81 3.41
C MET A 57 -10.94 -17.09 3.94
N ALA A 58 -10.86 -17.29 5.24
CA ALA A 58 -11.47 -18.44 5.90
C ALA A 58 -12.93 -18.14 6.28
N THR A 59 -13.71 -19.19 6.46
CA THR A 59 -15.05 -19.12 7.04
C THR A 59 -15.01 -18.42 8.40
N ASP A 60 -16.00 -17.59 8.68
CA ASP A 60 -16.18 -16.82 9.93
C ASP A 60 -15.06 -15.77 10.21
N VAL A 61 -14.20 -15.49 9.23
CA VAL A 61 -13.18 -14.45 9.32
C VAL A 61 -13.60 -13.25 8.47
N ASN A 62 -13.97 -12.16 9.11
CA ASN A 62 -14.50 -10.97 8.45
C ASN A 62 -13.44 -9.89 8.12
N ASN A 63 -12.17 -10.21 8.27
CA ASN A 63 -11.10 -9.28 7.94
C ASN A 63 -9.98 -9.94 7.13
N ILE A 64 -9.36 -9.16 6.27
CA ILE A 64 -8.18 -9.54 5.50
C ILE A 64 -7.12 -8.45 5.63
N ARG A 65 -5.89 -8.86 5.56
CA ARG A 65 -4.75 -7.95 5.69
C ARG A 65 -4.49 -7.20 4.40
N VAL A 66 -4.17 -5.92 4.53
CA VAL A 66 -3.67 -5.11 3.42
C VAL A 66 -2.20 -5.46 3.16
N PRO A 67 -1.79 -5.69 1.91
CA PRO A 67 -0.39 -5.96 1.57
C PRO A 67 0.54 -4.85 2.04
N GLY A 68 1.74 -5.22 2.50
CA GLY A 68 2.75 -4.27 2.96
C GLY A 68 3.18 -3.29 1.87
N GLY A 69 3.40 -2.03 2.24
CA GLY A 69 3.78 -0.97 1.30
C GLY A 69 2.63 -0.45 0.44
N THR A 70 1.37 -0.81 0.75
CA THR A 70 0.19 -0.28 0.07
C THR A 70 0.00 1.20 0.37
N LEU A 71 -0.05 2.03 -0.67
CA LEU A 71 -0.45 3.44 -0.56
C LEU A 71 -1.97 3.57 -0.45
N PHE A 72 -2.69 2.93 -1.37
CA PHE A 72 -4.15 2.88 -1.34
C PHE A 72 -4.71 1.67 -2.09
N VAL A 73 -5.80 1.14 -1.56
CA VAL A 73 -6.54 0.02 -2.16
C VAL A 73 -7.50 0.56 -3.22
N ARG A 74 -7.43 -0.02 -4.43
CA ARG A 74 -8.30 0.31 -5.56
C ARG A 74 -9.62 -0.44 -5.49
N GLY A 75 -9.56 -1.69 -5.06
CA GLY A 75 -10.73 -2.54 -4.97
C GLY A 75 -10.40 -3.95 -4.51
N VAL A 76 -11.42 -4.65 -4.12
CA VAL A 76 -11.35 -6.06 -3.69
C VAL A 76 -12.35 -6.86 -4.52
N GLU A 77 -11.91 -8.02 -5.00
CA GLU A 77 -12.71 -8.96 -5.76
C GLU A 77 -12.71 -10.31 -5.06
N VAL A 78 -13.85 -10.99 -5.02
CA VAL A 78 -14.04 -12.26 -4.32
C VAL A 78 -14.53 -13.33 -5.29
N PHE A 79 -13.91 -14.50 -5.21
CA PHE A 79 -14.19 -15.69 -6.02
C PHE A 79 -14.61 -16.84 -5.12
N ASN A 80 -15.31 -17.83 -5.67
CA ASN A 80 -15.57 -19.08 -4.94
C ASN A 80 -14.25 -19.85 -4.71
N ALA A 81 -14.13 -20.52 -3.57
CA ALA A 81 -12.90 -21.19 -3.16
C ALA A 81 -12.44 -22.31 -4.12
N THR A 82 -13.37 -22.94 -4.82
CA THR A 82 -13.11 -24.08 -5.70
C THR A 82 -12.66 -23.66 -7.10
N ASN A 83 -12.87 -22.40 -7.50
CA ASN A 83 -12.63 -22.01 -8.88
C ASN A 83 -12.30 -20.52 -9.04
N SER A 84 -11.01 -20.20 -9.04
CA SER A 84 -10.53 -18.84 -9.31
C SER A 84 -10.66 -18.40 -10.78
N THR A 85 -11.12 -19.31 -11.66
CA THR A 85 -11.36 -19.01 -13.08
C THR A 85 -12.78 -18.51 -13.33
N GLU A 86 -13.68 -18.62 -12.36
CA GLU A 86 -15.00 -18.02 -12.43
C GLU A 86 -14.89 -16.49 -12.37
N LYS A 87 -15.93 -15.83 -12.86
CA LYS A 87 -16.03 -14.37 -12.74
C LYS A 87 -16.10 -13.97 -11.26
N GLY A 88 -15.14 -13.18 -10.80
CA GLY A 88 -15.15 -12.63 -9.46
C GLY A 88 -16.28 -11.62 -9.26
N THR A 89 -16.63 -11.41 -8.00
CA THR A 89 -17.58 -10.38 -7.57
C THR A 89 -16.79 -9.24 -6.95
N TRP A 90 -16.87 -8.05 -7.54
CA TRP A 90 -16.29 -6.85 -6.95
C TRP A 90 -17.07 -6.44 -5.71
N LEU A 91 -16.34 -6.19 -4.63
CA LEU A 91 -16.92 -5.67 -3.40
C LEU A 91 -17.13 -4.16 -3.51
N GLU A 92 -18.23 -3.68 -2.96
CA GLU A 92 -18.52 -2.26 -2.87
C GLU A 92 -17.86 -1.68 -1.61
N ARG A 93 -17.10 -0.58 -1.77
CA ARG A 93 -16.54 0.12 -0.62
C ARG A 93 -17.62 0.88 0.13
N ARG A 94 -17.74 0.63 1.42
CA ARG A 94 -18.68 1.31 2.33
C ARG A 94 -17.95 1.88 3.54
N ASP A 95 -18.62 2.77 4.23
CA ASP A 95 -18.13 3.29 5.51
C ASP A 95 -18.18 2.21 6.59
N GLN A 96 -17.33 2.37 7.60
CA GLN A 96 -17.24 1.43 8.71
C GLN A 96 -18.55 1.38 9.53
N THR A 97 -19.23 2.52 9.68
CA THR A 97 -20.50 2.59 10.40
C THR A 97 -21.56 1.73 9.73
N PHE A 98 -21.65 1.76 8.40
CA PHE A 98 -22.52 0.90 7.64
C PHE A 98 -22.20 -0.59 7.88
N LEU A 99 -20.93 -0.98 7.86
CA LEU A 99 -20.55 -2.37 8.13
C LEU A 99 -20.90 -2.80 9.55
N SER A 100 -20.68 -1.93 10.53
CA SER A 100 -21.04 -2.18 11.94
C SER A 100 -22.53 -2.39 12.13
N GLU A 101 -23.35 -1.59 11.47
CA GLU A 101 -24.80 -1.74 11.50
C GLU A 101 -25.28 -2.99 10.75
N TYR A 102 -24.64 -3.32 9.63
CA TYR A 102 -25.02 -4.45 8.78
C TYR A 102 -24.62 -5.81 9.38
N VAL A 103 -23.43 -5.92 9.96
CA VAL A 103 -22.84 -7.18 10.48
C VAL A 103 -22.94 -7.25 12.00
N GLY A 104 -23.09 -6.13 12.68
CA GLY A 104 -23.23 -6.04 14.13
C GLY A 104 -21.92 -6.09 14.94
N ARG A 105 -20.85 -6.66 14.42
CA ARG A 105 -19.56 -6.74 15.12
C ARG A 105 -18.36 -6.72 14.16
N LEU A 106 -17.61 -5.63 14.21
CA LEU A 106 -16.36 -5.47 13.44
C LEU A 106 -15.09 -5.60 14.29
N THR A 107 -15.20 -6.05 15.53
CA THR A 107 -14.07 -6.06 16.47
C THR A 107 -13.50 -7.46 16.63
N GLY A 108 -12.28 -7.64 16.16
CA GLY A 108 -11.48 -8.82 16.37
C GLY A 108 -10.11 -8.65 15.71
N PRO A 109 -9.04 -9.28 16.23
CA PRO A 109 -7.78 -9.34 15.53
C PRO A 109 -7.94 -10.09 14.20
N GLU A 110 -7.03 -9.83 13.25
CA GLU A 110 -7.00 -10.58 11.99
C GLU A 110 -7.01 -12.09 12.25
N GLY A 111 -7.85 -12.82 11.53
CA GLY A 111 -8.03 -14.26 11.72
C GLY A 111 -8.85 -14.67 12.95
N SER A 112 -9.42 -13.70 13.67
CA SER A 112 -10.35 -14.03 14.76
C SER A 112 -11.72 -14.40 14.20
N THR A 113 -12.24 -15.54 14.63
CA THR A 113 -13.60 -15.94 14.35
C THR A 113 -14.58 -15.09 15.15
N THR A 114 -15.57 -14.52 14.49
CA THR A 114 -16.71 -13.88 15.15
C THR A 114 -17.69 -14.97 15.54
N SER A 115 -17.94 -15.13 16.83
CA SER A 115 -18.99 -16.03 17.31
C SER A 115 -20.22 -15.20 17.68
N GLY A 116 -21.37 -15.54 17.12
CA GLY A 116 -22.63 -14.90 17.46
C GLY A 116 -23.50 -14.60 16.24
N ALA A 117 -24.56 -13.85 16.43
CA ALA A 117 -25.63 -13.60 15.47
C ALA A 117 -25.23 -12.66 14.29
N ASP A 118 -24.02 -12.81 13.80
CA ASP A 118 -23.55 -12.01 12.67
C ASP A 118 -24.18 -12.48 11.36
N VAL A 119 -24.44 -11.54 10.48
CA VAL A 119 -24.93 -11.86 9.14
C VAL A 119 -23.78 -12.53 8.35
N THR A 120 -23.94 -13.80 8.04
CA THR A 120 -22.97 -14.58 7.27
C THR A 120 -23.40 -14.73 5.81
N GLY A 121 -22.43 -14.85 4.92
CA GLY A 121 -22.68 -15.03 3.50
C GLY A 121 -21.47 -14.65 2.66
N LYS A 122 -21.61 -14.77 1.33
CA LYS A 122 -20.56 -14.30 0.43
C LYS A 122 -20.39 -12.78 0.59
N PRO A 123 -19.18 -12.27 0.88
CA PRO A 123 -18.92 -10.84 1.05
C PRO A 123 -19.38 -10.00 -0.15
N LYS A 124 -19.96 -8.85 0.11
CA LYS A 124 -20.46 -7.87 -0.88
C LYS A 124 -19.86 -6.48 -0.67
N TYR A 125 -19.53 -6.16 0.56
CA TYR A 125 -19.05 -4.84 0.98
C TYR A 125 -17.70 -4.97 1.69
N TYR A 126 -16.92 -3.91 1.61
CA TYR A 126 -15.70 -3.80 2.39
C TYR A 126 -15.48 -2.39 2.93
N SER A 127 -14.78 -2.28 4.05
CA SER A 127 -14.31 -1.03 4.62
C SER A 127 -12.82 -1.13 4.93
N MET A 128 -12.13 -0.01 4.81
CA MET A 128 -10.72 0.11 5.20
C MET A 128 -10.63 0.55 6.65
N PHE A 129 -9.81 -0.13 7.42
CA PHE A 129 -9.55 0.23 8.80
C PHE A 129 -8.03 0.31 9.06
N GLY A 130 -7.60 1.29 9.84
CA GLY A 130 -6.22 1.34 10.32
C GLY A 130 -5.97 0.19 11.29
N GLY A 131 -4.74 -0.31 11.34
CA GLY A 131 -4.25 -1.47 12.04
C GLY A 131 -5.13 -2.08 13.12
N ALA A 132 -5.45 -3.38 13.00
CA ALA A 132 -6.22 -4.09 13.99
C ALA A 132 -5.42 -4.21 15.30
N THR A 133 -6.10 -3.99 16.43
CA THR A 133 -5.51 -4.19 17.76
C THR A 133 -5.10 -5.66 17.92
N GLY A 134 -3.82 -5.91 18.19
CA GLY A 134 -3.31 -7.26 18.43
C GLY A 134 -2.51 -7.89 17.29
N LEU A 135 -2.32 -7.19 16.17
CA LEU A 135 -1.37 -7.61 15.15
C LEU A 135 0.06 -7.25 15.56
N SER A 136 0.98 -8.18 15.37
CA SER A 136 2.40 -7.94 15.60
C SER A 136 3.04 -6.99 14.59
N ASP A 137 2.34 -6.73 13.48
CA ASP A 137 2.75 -5.83 12.42
C ASP A 137 1.79 -4.63 12.36
N THR A 138 2.24 -3.52 12.91
CA THR A 138 1.51 -2.24 12.95
C THR A 138 1.54 -1.47 11.63
N THR A 139 2.25 -1.98 10.62
CA THR A 139 2.47 -1.29 9.35
C THR A 139 1.42 -1.60 8.30
N SER A 140 0.59 -2.61 8.52
CA SER A 140 -0.44 -3.04 7.58
C SER A 140 -1.84 -2.69 8.09
N GLY A 141 -2.66 -2.10 7.25
CA GLY A 141 -4.08 -1.90 7.53
C GLY A 141 -4.89 -3.18 7.39
N SER A 142 -6.13 -3.15 7.85
CA SER A 142 -7.09 -4.23 7.68
C SER A 142 -8.24 -3.80 6.79
N ILE A 143 -8.76 -4.75 6.00
CA ILE A 143 -9.99 -4.60 5.23
C ILE A 143 -11.04 -5.46 5.94
N TYR A 144 -12.11 -4.84 6.40
CA TYR A 144 -13.27 -5.53 6.95
C TYR A 144 -14.27 -5.85 5.86
N LEU A 145 -14.85 -7.03 5.94
CA LEU A 145 -15.76 -7.61 4.96
C LEU A 145 -17.15 -7.74 5.54
N ALA A 146 -18.16 -7.54 4.72
CA ALA A 146 -19.56 -7.75 5.08
C ALA A 146 -20.36 -8.32 3.91
N PRO A 147 -21.21 -9.32 4.13
CA PRO A 147 -21.35 -10.13 5.34
C PRO A 147 -20.08 -10.90 5.70
N THR A 148 -20.02 -11.45 6.92
CA THR A 148 -18.94 -12.35 7.32
C THR A 148 -18.95 -13.60 6.42
N PRO A 149 -17.80 -14.04 5.90
CA PRO A 149 -17.74 -15.20 5.01
C PRO A 149 -18.35 -16.46 5.61
N ASP A 150 -19.29 -17.08 4.91
CA ASP A 150 -19.95 -18.35 5.28
C ASP A 150 -19.20 -19.59 4.77
N ALA A 151 -18.16 -19.37 3.96
CA ALA A 151 -17.28 -20.39 3.40
C ALA A 151 -15.90 -19.82 3.14
N ASN A 152 -14.97 -20.68 2.76
CA ASN A 152 -13.68 -20.22 2.27
C ASN A 152 -13.84 -19.59 0.88
N TYR A 153 -13.30 -18.39 0.69
CA TYR A 153 -13.31 -17.68 -0.57
C TYR A 153 -11.89 -17.27 -0.97
N ILE A 154 -11.65 -17.19 -2.27
CA ILE A 154 -10.44 -16.57 -2.80
C ILE A 154 -10.73 -15.08 -2.99
N PHE A 155 -9.80 -14.22 -2.59
CA PHE A 155 -9.89 -12.79 -2.84
C PHE A 155 -8.71 -12.29 -3.65
N ARG A 156 -8.90 -11.18 -4.36
CA ARG A 156 -7.84 -10.39 -4.97
C ARG A 156 -7.96 -8.94 -4.50
N ILE A 157 -6.86 -8.40 -4.00
CA ILE A 157 -6.75 -6.99 -3.64
C ILE A 157 -6.00 -6.29 -4.77
N TYR A 158 -6.61 -5.27 -5.33
CA TYR A 158 -6.01 -4.37 -6.31
C TYR A 158 -5.57 -3.11 -5.58
N TYR A 159 -4.29 -2.77 -5.63
CA TYR A 159 -3.73 -1.68 -4.85
C TYR A 159 -2.59 -0.98 -5.58
N ASN A 160 -2.27 0.23 -5.17
CA ASN A 160 -1.03 0.89 -5.54
C ASN A 160 0.00 0.67 -4.44
N LYS A 161 1.20 0.31 -4.85
CA LYS A 161 2.32 0.02 -3.95
C LYS A 161 3.37 1.11 -4.05
N MET A 162 3.98 1.45 -2.92
CA MET A 162 5.17 2.29 -2.89
C MET A 162 6.32 1.53 -3.58
N PRO A 163 6.99 2.14 -4.59
CA PRO A 163 8.18 1.53 -5.17
C PRO A 163 9.28 1.40 -4.12
N ALA A 164 10.18 0.45 -4.32
CA ALA A 164 11.33 0.30 -3.44
C ALA A 164 12.13 1.62 -3.39
N THR A 165 12.50 2.03 -2.18
CA THR A 165 13.27 3.26 -1.97
C THR A 165 14.64 3.16 -2.65
N LEU A 166 15.09 4.27 -3.24
CA LEU A 166 16.45 4.38 -3.74
C LEU A 166 17.41 4.56 -2.56
N GLU A 167 18.38 3.69 -2.51
CA GLU A 167 19.43 3.65 -1.50
C GLU A 167 20.69 3.02 -2.08
N SER A 168 21.76 2.95 -1.31
CA SER A 168 23.04 2.36 -1.75
C SER A 168 22.89 0.90 -2.21
N GLY A 169 21.99 0.13 -1.60
CA GLY A 169 21.66 -1.25 -1.97
C GLY A 169 20.66 -1.41 -3.10
N ASN A 170 19.89 -0.35 -3.40
CA ASN A 170 18.88 -0.33 -4.47
C ASN A 170 19.09 0.90 -5.37
N GLN A 171 19.89 0.72 -6.40
CA GLN A 171 20.39 1.81 -7.25
C GLN A 171 19.36 2.40 -8.22
N THR A 172 18.26 1.67 -8.52
CA THR A 172 17.26 2.11 -9.50
C THR A 172 15.86 1.66 -9.10
N ASN A 173 14.87 2.48 -9.41
CA ASN A 173 13.47 2.12 -9.33
C ASN A 173 12.70 2.73 -10.51
N TYR A 174 11.38 2.51 -10.56
CA TYR A 174 10.55 3.00 -11.66
C TYR A 174 10.68 4.52 -11.86
N ILE A 175 10.61 5.30 -10.78
CA ILE A 175 10.69 6.78 -10.86
C ILE A 175 12.04 7.22 -11.40
N SER A 176 13.14 6.63 -10.92
CA SER A 176 14.49 6.97 -11.35
C SER A 176 14.77 6.62 -12.81
N LEU A 177 14.09 5.58 -13.33
CA LEU A 177 14.26 5.15 -14.72
C LEU A 177 13.43 5.97 -15.71
N TYR A 178 12.18 6.26 -15.35
CA TYR A 178 11.21 6.86 -16.28
C TYR A 178 10.91 8.34 -16.02
N PHE A 179 11.19 8.84 -14.80
CA PHE A 179 10.99 10.24 -14.43
C PHE A 179 12.19 10.84 -13.68
N PRO A 180 13.43 10.71 -14.22
CA PRO A 180 14.66 11.10 -13.51
C PRO A 180 14.72 12.60 -13.20
N GLN A 181 14.28 13.45 -14.12
CA GLN A 181 14.27 14.90 -13.93
C GLN A 181 13.33 15.34 -12.81
N GLY A 182 12.10 14.79 -12.79
CA GLY A 182 11.13 15.08 -11.72
C GLY A 182 11.66 14.63 -10.36
N LEU A 183 12.27 13.45 -10.28
CA LEU A 183 12.90 12.97 -9.05
C LEU A 183 14.03 13.91 -8.59
N LEU A 184 14.91 14.32 -9.48
CA LEU A 184 16.00 15.25 -9.15
C LEU A 184 15.45 16.57 -8.59
N TYR A 185 14.48 17.19 -9.30
CA TYR A 185 13.90 18.44 -8.83
C TYR A 185 13.14 18.31 -7.51
N ALA A 186 12.43 17.21 -7.32
CA ALA A 186 11.76 16.94 -6.04
C ALA A 186 12.77 16.80 -4.89
N CYS A 187 13.90 16.11 -5.12
CA CYS A 187 14.99 16.04 -4.14
C CYS A 187 15.63 17.41 -3.88
N LEU A 188 15.81 18.25 -4.92
CA LEU A 188 16.33 19.60 -4.73
C LEU A 188 15.41 20.49 -3.91
N VAL A 189 14.09 20.35 -4.05
CA VAL A 189 13.11 21.06 -3.18
C VAL A 189 13.32 20.71 -1.72
N GLU A 190 13.51 19.41 -1.40
CA GLU A 190 13.81 18.97 -0.02
C GLU A 190 15.16 19.50 0.45
N ALA A 191 16.18 19.44 -0.42
CA ALA A 191 17.55 19.89 -0.09
C ALA A 191 17.61 21.40 0.20
N TYR A 192 16.96 22.24 -0.63
CA TYR A 192 16.88 23.67 -0.39
C TYR A 192 15.98 24.07 0.79
N GLY A 193 15.03 23.23 1.15
CA GLY A 193 14.24 23.40 2.36
C GLY A 193 15.01 23.08 3.65
N PHE A 194 16.08 22.30 3.53
CA PHE A 194 16.97 21.95 4.65
C PHE A 194 18.05 23.02 4.89
N LEU A 195 18.53 23.71 3.84
CA LEU A 195 19.52 24.79 3.91
C LEU A 195 18.91 26.09 4.43
#